data_576002615bd828fa7854d263f194a59e
#
_entry.id   576002615bd828fa7854d263f194a59e
#
_cell.length_a   1.000
_cell.length_b   1.000
_cell.length_c   1.000
_cell.angle_alpha   90.00
_cell.angle_beta   90.00
_cell.angle_gamma   90.00
#
_symmetry.space_group_name_H-M   'P 1'
#
loop_
_entity.id
_entity.type
_entity.pdbx_description
1 polymer ?
#
loop_
_entity_poly.entity_id
_entity_poly.type
_entity_poly.pdbx_seq_one_letter_code
_entity_poly.pdbx_strand_id
1 'polypeptide(L)'
;SFWSFEKTIELLGRKAMLPPLGLVTVAAILPQEWNYKLVDINVREVTEAEWDWAELVICSAMIVQKEDLLAKIQAAKLRGKKVAIGGPYPTALPNEVAAADYLILDEGELTIPLFVEAIKQGQPSGTFRAPNGERPDVTTTPIPRFDLLEFDAYAEMSVQFSRGCPF
;
A
#
# COMPACT_ATOMS: atom_id res chain seq x y z
N SER A 1 7.16 18.83 6.93
CA SER A 1 8.17 17.75 6.88
C SER A 1 9.44 18.26 6.19
N PHE A 2 10.62 17.85 6.63
CA PHE A 2 11.91 18.22 5.98
C PHE A 2 11.95 17.80 4.49
N TRP A 3 11.16 16.80 4.12
CA TRP A 3 11.03 16.25 2.77
C TRP A 3 9.76 16.71 2.05
N SER A 4 9.01 17.67 2.59
CA SER A 4 7.86 18.21 1.86
C SER A 4 8.36 19.19 0.79
N PHE A 5 8.32 18.73 -0.45
CA PHE A 5 8.56 19.57 -1.63
C PHE A 5 7.31 20.41 -1.99
N GLU A 6 6.48 20.78 -1.01
CA GLU A 6 5.19 21.45 -1.22
C GLU A 6 5.29 22.62 -2.19
N LYS A 7 6.22 23.56 -1.92
CA LYS A 7 6.41 24.73 -2.80
C LYS A 7 6.88 24.36 -4.21
N THR A 8 7.70 23.31 -4.34
CA THR A 8 8.17 22.85 -5.64
C THR A 8 7.03 22.18 -6.40
N ILE A 9 6.23 21.37 -5.71
CA ILE A 9 5.06 20.67 -6.27
C ILE A 9 4.03 21.70 -6.74
N GLU A 10 3.74 22.73 -5.94
CA GLU A 10 2.83 23.82 -6.30
C GLU A 10 3.31 24.57 -7.56
N LEU A 11 4.61 24.89 -7.65
CA LEU A 11 5.19 25.56 -8.83
C LEU A 11 5.07 24.70 -10.10
N LEU A 12 5.11 23.38 -9.97
CA LEU A 12 4.91 22.44 -11.08
C LEU A 12 3.44 22.19 -11.42
N GLY A 13 2.51 22.76 -10.65
CA GLY A 13 1.07 22.51 -10.81
C GLY A 13 0.68 21.06 -10.53
N ARG A 14 1.45 20.36 -9.69
CA ARG A 14 1.23 18.97 -9.32
C ARG A 14 0.75 18.86 -7.87
N LYS A 15 0.31 17.66 -7.44
CA LYS A 15 -0.21 17.42 -6.08
C LYS A 15 0.77 16.61 -5.22
N ALA A 16 1.54 15.73 -5.84
CA ALA A 16 2.55 14.93 -5.17
C ALA A 16 3.82 14.82 -6.01
N MET A 17 4.96 14.52 -5.36
CA MET A 17 6.22 14.34 -6.07
C MET A 17 6.24 13.02 -6.83
N LEU A 18 5.98 11.92 -6.15
CA LEU A 18 6.11 10.55 -6.64
C LEU A 18 4.84 9.74 -6.38
N PRO A 19 4.46 8.85 -7.31
CA PRO A 19 3.35 7.94 -7.11
C PRO A 19 3.68 6.85 -6.08
N PRO A 20 2.66 6.20 -5.49
CA PRO A 20 2.82 5.11 -4.54
C PRO A 20 3.19 3.79 -5.24
N LEU A 21 4.45 3.69 -5.74
CA LEU A 21 4.94 2.55 -6.53
C LEU A 21 4.64 1.21 -5.85
N GLY A 22 4.82 1.12 -4.52
CA GLY A 22 4.52 -0.11 -3.77
C GLY A 22 3.07 -0.56 -3.91
N LEU A 23 2.09 0.36 -3.82
CA LEU A 23 0.67 0.00 -3.93
C LEU A 23 0.28 -0.44 -5.34
N VAL A 24 0.79 0.19 -6.39
CA VAL A 24 0.52 -0.25 -7.77
C VAL A 24 1.25 -1.56 -8.11
N THR A 25 2.37 -1.85 -7.45
CA THR A 25 3.02 -3.18 -7.52
C THR A 25 2.18 -4.23 -6.80
N VAL A 26 1.69 -3.93 -5.61
CA VAL A 26 0.76 -4.81 -4.86
C VAL A 26 -0.48 -5.13 -5.69
N ALA A 27 -1.08 -4.14 -6.33
CA ALA A 27 -2.23 -4.34 -7.21
C ALA A 27 -1.93 -5.25 -8.41
N ALA A 28 -0.68 -5.28 -8.89
CA ALA A 28 -0.25 -6.17 -9.95
C ALA A 28 -0.06 -7.63 -9.49
N ILE A 29 0.22 -7.85 -8.20
CA ILE A 29 0.40 -9.20 -7.60
C ILE A 29 -0.94 -9.79 -7.14
N LEU A 30 -1.87 -8.95 -6.69
CA LEU A 30 -3.21 -9.36 -6.25
C LEU A 30 -4.03 -9.98 -7.40
N PRO A 31 -5.09 -10.77 -7.12
CA PRO A 31 -5.91 -11.41 -8.14
C PRO A 31 -6.48 -10.41 -9.15
N GLN A 32 -6.22 -10.61 -10.43
CA GLN A 32 -6.61 -9.65 -11.47
C GLN A 32 -8.12 -9.63 -11.75
N GLU A 33 -8.87 -10.58 -11.25
CA GLU A 33 -10.33 -10.60 -11.24
C GLU A 33 -10.97 -9.67 -10.20
N TRP A 34 -10.20 -9.13 -9.25
CA TRP A 34 -10.68 -8.11 -8.31
C TRP A 34 -10.79 -6.75 -8.98
N ASN A 35 -11.72 -5.94 -8.49
CA ASN A 35 -11.84 -4.54 -8.93
C ASN A 35 -11.01 -3.64 -8.01
N TYR A 36 -10.24 -2.73 -8.59
CA TYR A 36 -9.32 -1.86 -7.87
C TYR A 36 -9.68 -0.40 -8.02
N LYS A 37 -9.56 0.34 -6.92
CA LYS A 37 -9.47 1.80 -6.89
C LYS A 37 -8.25 2.19 -6.07
N LEU A 38 -7.40 3.03 -6.63
CA LEU A 38 -6.25 3.60 -5.92
C LEU A 38 -6.60 4.99 -5.42
N VAL A 39 -6.33 5.25 -4.16
CA VAL A 39 -6.39 6.58 -3.57
C VAL A 39 -5.06 6.89 -2.92
N ASP A 40 -4.34 7.86 -3.46
CA ASP A 40 -3.16 8.42 -2.82
C ASP A 40 -3.59 9.62 -1.98
N ILE A 41 -3.48 9.48 -0.66
CA ILE A 41 -3.90 10.55 0.29
C ILE A 41 -3.03 11.81 0.21
N ASN A 42 -1.86 11.74 -0.45
CA ASN A 42 -1.09 12.94 -0.79
C ASN A 42 -1.73 13.73 -1.95
N VAL A 43 -2.60 13.10 -2.72
CA VAL A 43 -3.28 13.69 -3.89
C VAL A 43 -4.70 14.13 -3.53
N ARG A 44 -5.44 13.28 -2.82
CA ARG A 44 -6.83 13.54 -2.41
C ARG A 44 -7.29 12.63 -1.28
N GLU A 45 -8.32 13.02 -0.60
CA GLU A 45 -8.98 12.18 0.40
C GLU A 45 -9.85 11.09 -0.24
N VAL A 46 -10.12 10.04 0.56
CA VAL A 46 -11.06 8.97 0.21
C VAL A 46 -12.48 9.52 0.32
N THR A 47 -13.29 9.34 -0.71
CA THR A 47 -14.70 9.76 -0.72
C THR A 47 -15.60 8.76 0.00
N GLU A 48 -16.79 9.19 0.47
CA GLU A 48 -17.76 8.27 1.07
C GLU A 48 -18.20 7.18 0.09
N ALA A 49 -18.36 7.51 -1.19
CA ALA A 49 -18.71 6.53 -2.23
C ALA A 49 -17.63 5.44 -2.41
N GLU A 50 -16.35 5.78 -2.20
CA GLU A 50 -15.26 4.80 -2.23
C GLU A 50 -15.23 3.94 -0.97
N TRP A 51 -15.52 4.54 0.20
CA TRP A 51 -15.71 3.78 1.43
C TRP A 51 -16.87 2.77 1.30
N ASP A 52 -18.00 3.20 0.74
CA ASP A 52 -19.16 2.32 0.56
C ASP A 52 -18.86 1.19 -0.44
N TRP A 53 -18.15 1.50 -1.51
CA TRP A 53 -17.79 0.56 -2.56
C TRP A 53 -16.79 -0.51 -2.08
N ALA A 54 -15.85 -0.16 -1.21
CA ALA A 54 -14.78 -1.04 -0.80
C ALA A 54 -15.29 -2.22 0.06
N GLU A 55 -14.93 -3.43 -0.27
CA GLU A 55 -15.08 -4.62 0.57
C GLU A 55 -13.84 -4.87 1.43
N LEU A 56 -12.67 -4.54 0.87
CA LEU A 56 -11.36 -4.66 1.51
C LEU A 56 -10.57 -3.37 1.27
N VAL A 57 -9.99 -2.83 2.32
CA VAL A 57 -9.11 -1.64 2.25
C VAL A 57 -7.67 -2.11 2.45
N ILE A 58 -6.81 -1.86 1.47
CA ILE A 58 -5.39 -2.20 1.54
C ILE A 58 -4.59 -0.90 1.68
N CYS A 59 -3.80 -0.78 2.74
CA CYS A 59 -2.99 0.39 3.01
C CYS A 59 -1.49 0.07 3.02
N SER A 60 -0.69 1.05 2.62
CA SER A 60 0.76 1.02 2.79
C SER A 60 1.23 2.41 3.24
N ALA A 61 2.19 2.45 4.16
CA ALA A 61 2.72 3.71 4.65
C ALA A 61 4.19 3.58 5.10
N MET A 62 4.88 4.71 5.06
CA MET A 62 6.14 4.93 5.76
C MET A 62 5.86 5.47 7.16
N ILE A 63 6.86 5.42 8.06
CA ILE A 63 6.71 5.85 9.46
C ILE A 63 6.26 7.31 9.60
N VAL A 64 6.66 8.18 8.67
CA VAL A 64 6.25 9.59 8.65
C VAL A 64 4.75 9.79 8.37
N GLN A 65 4.06 8.76 7.88
CA GLN A 65 2.63 8.74 7.58
C GLN A 65 1.82 7.97 8.63
N LYS A 66 2.44 7.65 9.77
CA LYS A 66 1.85 6.82 10.84
C LYS A 66 0.47 7.30 11.27
N GLU A 67 0.34 8.58 11.58
CA GLU A 67 -0.91 9.14 12.11
C GLU A 67 -2.05 9.03 11.10
N ASP A 68 -1.78 9.37 9.84
CA ASP A 68 -2.75 9.23 8.74
C ASP A 68 -3.15 7.77 8.52
N LEU A 69 -2.19 6.85 8.55
CA LEU A 69 -2.47 5.43 8.44
C LEU A 69 -3.39 4.95 9.55
N LEU A 70 -3.07 5.26 10.81
CA LEU A 70 -3.89 4.84 11.96
C LEU A 70 -5.30 5.41 11.89
N ALA A 71 -5.45 6.67 11.45
CA ALA A 71 -6.76 7.30 11.24
C ALA A 71 -7.55 6.58 10.13
N LYS A 72 -6.91 6.18 9.01
CA LYS A 72 -7.58 5.45 7.92
C LYS A 72 -7.97 4.02 8.35
N ILE A 73 -7.14 3.34 9.15
CA ILE A 73 -7.52 2.04 9.75
C ILE A 73 -8.79 2.21 10.59
N GLN A 74 -8.79 3.18 11.49
CA GLN A 74 -9.94 3.43 12.36
C GLN A 74 -11.20 3.77 11.55
N ALA A 75 -11.08 4.64 10.54
CA ALA A 75 -12.18 5.02 9.67
C ALA A 75 -12.77 3.82 8.91
N ALA A 76 -11.93 2.91 8.41
CA ALA A 76 -12.36 1.69 7.76
C ALA A 76 -13.06 0.73 8.74
N LYS A 77 -12.49 0.54 9.94
CA LYS A 77 -13.07 -0.34 10.98
C LYS A 77 -14.42 0.17 11.47
N LEU A 78 -14.60 1.47 11.66
CA LEU A 78 -15.87 2.08 12.03
C LEU A 78 -16.96 1.85 10.96
N ARG A 79 -16.58 1.67 9.70
CA ARG A 79 -17.47 1.32 8.59
C ARG A 79 -17.65 -0.19 8.38
N GLY A 80 -17.11 -1.01 9.28
CA GLY A 80 -17.18 -2.47 9.18
C GLY A 80 -16.35 -3.07 8.06
N LYS A 81 -15.41 -2.31 7.49
CA LYS A 81 -14.56 -2.79 6.39
C LYS A 81 -13.40 -3.63 6.93
N LYS A 82 -13.00 -4.64 6.15
CA LYS A 82 -11.76 -5.37 6.38
C LYS A 82 -10.57 -4.52 5.97
N VAL A 83 -9.48 -4.61 6.74
CA VAL A 83 -8.27 -3.82 6.51
C VAL A 83 -7.04 -4.73 6.43
N ALA A 84 -6.32 -4.61 5.34
CA ALA A 84 -5.00 -5.22 5.15
C ALA A 84 -3.93 -4.11 5.09
N ILE A 85 -2.79 -4.35 5.74
CA ILE A 85 -1.71 -3.36 5.80
C ILE A 85 -0.38 -4.01 5.47
N GLY A 86 0.41 -3.31 4.68
CA GLY A 86 1.78 -3.68 4.36
C GLY A 86 2.71 -2.48 4.26
N GLY A 87 3.93 -2.73 3.83
CA GLY A 87 4.95 -1.73 3.61
C GLY A 87 5.95 -1.56 4.76
N PRO A 88 6.87 -0.58 4.64
CA PRO A 88 8.03 -0.47 5.54
C PRO A 88 7.67 -0.26 7.01
N TYR A 89 6.71 0.63 7.29
CA TYR A 89 6.33 0.94 8.66
C TYR A 89 5.65 -0.25 9.37
N PRO A 90 4.60 -0.90 8.82
CA PRO A 90 4.02 -2.10 9.41
C PRO A 90 5.00 -3.26 9.57
N THR A 91 5.93 -3.44 8.63
CA THR A 91 6.97 -4.47 8.71
C THR A 91 7.91 -4.23 9.89
N ALA A 92 8.33 -2.98 10.13
CA ALA A 92 9.22 -2.61 11.22
C ALA A 92 8.52 -2.63 12.59
N LEU A 93 7.27 -2.19 12.67
CA LEU A 93 6.52 -1.97 13.92
C LEU A 93 5.11 -2.59 13.86
N PRO A 94 4.97 -3.91 13.66
CA PRO A 94 3.68 -4.56 13.42
C PRO A 94 2.69 -4.40 14.58
N ASN A 95 3.17 -4.31 15.81
CA ASN A 95 2.33 -4.15 16.99
C ASN A 95 1.57 -2.80 17.00
N GLU A 96 2.13 -1.78 16.38
CA GLU A 96 1.49 -0.46 16.32
C GLU A 96 0.29 -0.40 15.37
N VAL A 97 0.18 -1.36 14.47
CA VAL A 97 -0.89 -1.48 13.47
C VAL A 97 -1.77 -2.73 13.66
N ALA A 98 -1.71 -3.36 14.82
CA ALA A 98 -2.43 -4.59 15.15
C ALA A 98 -3.97 -4.46 15.12
N ALA A 99 -4.51 -3.25 14.97
CA ALA A 99 -5.94 -3.02 14.76
C ALA A 99 -6.42 -3.44 13.35
N ALA A 100 -5.52 -3.65 12.39
CA ALA A 100 -5.85 -4.18 11.08
C ALA A 100 -6.18 -5.69 11.15
N ASP A 101 -7.00 -6.15 10.19
CA ASP A 101 -7.35 -7.58 10.12
C ASP A 101 -6.19 -8.41 9.56
N TYR A 102 -5.47 -7.87 8.59
CA TYR A 102 -4.38 -8.59 7.93
C TYR A 102 -3.10 -7.75 7.91
N LEU A 103 -2.01 -8.34 8.36
CA LEU A 103 -0.67 -7.75 8.27
C LEU A 103 0.13 -8.48 7.20
N ILE A 104 0.46 -7.79 6.11
CA ILE A 104 1.25 -8.28 4.99
C ILE A 104 2.64 -7.66 5.14
N LEU A 105 3.53 -8.39 5.79
CA LEU A 105 4.84 -7.89 6.22
C LEU A 105 5.93 -8.39 5.25
N ASP A 106 7.06 -7.73 5.28
CA ASP A 106 8.20 -8.02 4.39
C ASP A 106 7.85 -7.75 2.90
N GLU A 107 8.40 -8.53 1.97
CA GLU A 107 8.26 -8.31 0.54
C GLU A 107 6.93 -8.89 -0.01
N GLY A 108 6.15 -8.05 -0.66
CA GLY A 108 4.80 -8.37 -1.13
C GLY A 108 4.72 -9.53 -2.11
N GLU A 109 5.75 -9.73 -2.94
CA GLU A 109 5.81 -10.84 -3.89
C GLU A 109 5.70 -12.21 -3.21
N LEU A 110 6.22 -12.34 -1.99
CA LEU A 110 6.21 -13.58 -1.21
C LEU A 110 4.99 -13.66 -0.30
N THR A 111 4.50 -12.55 0.20
CA THR A 111 3.49 -12.53 1.28
C THR A 111 2.06 -12.28 0.80
N ILE A 112 1.87 -11.59 -0.33
CA ILE A 112 0.56 -11.41 -0.94
C ILE A 112 -0.10 -12.72 -1.37
N PRO A 113 0.61 -13.69 -1.99
CA PRO A 113 0.01 -14.99 -2.30
C PRO A 113 -0.52 -15.72 -1.07
N LEU A 114 0.18 -15.64 0.08
CA LEU A 114 -0.25 -16.22 1.35
C LEU A 114 -1.53 -15.53 1.88
N PHE A 115 -1.57 -14.21 1.80
CA PHE A 115 -2.72 -13.42 2.18
C PHE A 115 -3.94 -13.74 1.29
N VAL A 116 -3.77 -13.84 -0.01
CA VAL A 116 -4.85 -14.17 -0.96
C VAL A 116 -5.41 -15.56 -0.67
N GLU A 117 -4.55 -16.53 -0.38
CA GLU A 117 -4.99 -17.88 0.00
C GLU A 117 -5.79 -17.87 1.30
N ALA A 118 -5.35 -17.12 2.30
CA ALA A 118 -6.08 -16.96 3.56
C ALA A 118 -7.48 -16.36 3.35
N ILE A 119 -7.61 -15.35 2.47
CA ILE A 119 -8.92 -14.79 2.11
C ILE A 119 -9.81 -15.82 1.43
N LYS A 120 -9.27 -16.59 0.47
CA LYS A 120 -10.00 -17.67 -0.22
C LYS A 120 -10.51 -18.73 0.74
N GLN A 121 -9.76 -19.01 1.80
CA GLN A 121 -10.13 -19.94 2.86
C GLN A 121 -11.09 -19.32 3.90
N GLY A 122 -11.47 -18.06 3.74
CA GLY A 122 -12.38 -17.35 4.66
C GLY A 122 -11.74 -17.01 6.01
N GLN A 123 -10.41 -16.96 6.12
CA GLN A 123 -9.76 -16.57 7.37
C GLN A 123 -10.09 -15.10 7.70
N PRO A 124 -10.58 -14.81 8.92
CA PRO A 124 -11.05 -13.47 9.26
C PRO A 124 -9.92 -12.45 9.51
N SER A 125 -8.69 -12.94 9.78
CA SER A 125 -7.49 -12.13 10.05
C SER A 125 -6.24 -12.98 9.91
N GLY A 126 -5.07 -12.34 9.79
CA GLY A 126 -3.80 -13.05 9.73
C GLY A 126 -2.58 -12.15 9.65
N THR A 127 -1.42 -12.72 9.95
CA THR A 127 -0.11 -12.07 9.74
C THR A 127 0.71 -12.92 8.80
N PHE A 128 1.17 -12.34 7.70
CA PHE A 128 1.89 -13.00 6.63
C PHE A 128 3.30 -12.43 6.55
N ARG A 129 4.30 -13.29 6.65
CA ARG A 129 5.72 -12.95 6.53
C ARG A 129 6.40 -13.84 5.51
N ALA A 130 7.48 -13.33 4.93
CA ALA A 130 8.33 -14.12 4.06
C ALA A 130 8.93 -15.31 4.83
N PRO A 131 8.87 -16.53 4.31
CA PRO A 131 9.49 -17.70 4.93
C PRO A 131 10.98 -17.46 5.13
N ASN A 132 11.51 -17.75 6.33
CA ASN A 132 12.94 -17.68 6.67
C ASN A 132 13.65 -16.36 6.30
N GLY A 133 12.91 -15.25 6.15
CA GLY A 133 13.48 -13.97 5.72
C GLY A 133 13.92 -13.97 4.24
N GLU A 134 13.35 -14.84 3.42
CA GLU A 134 13.59 -14.88 1.98
C GLU A 134 13.32 -13.53 1.33
N ARG A 135 14.05 -13.24 0.25
CA ARG A 135 13.83 -12.08 -0.60
C ARG A 135 13.42 -12.54 -2.00
N PRO A 136 12.46 -11.88 -2.63
CA PRO A 136 12.07 -12.23 -3.98
C PRO A 136 13.16 -11.85 -4.99
N ASP A 137 13.19 -12.58 -6.09
CA ASP A 137 13.92 -12.15 -7.27
C ASP A 137 13.16 -10.97 -7.89
N VAL A 138 13.75 -9.78 -7.84
CA VAL A 138 13.13 -8.55 -8.36
C VAL A 138 12.87 -8.58 -9.86
N THR A 139 13.54 -9.49 -10.59
CA THR A 139 13.31 -9.66 -12.04
C THR A 139 11.97 -10.34 -12.34
N THR A 140 11.38 -11.01 -11.34
CA THR A 140 10.06 -11.67 -11.45
C THR A 140 8.90 -10.77 -10.96
N THR A 141 9.20 -9.60 -10.41
CA THR A 141 8.17 -8.64 -9.99
C THR A 141 7.34 -8.21 -11.20
N PRO A 142 6.00 -8.29 -11.14
CA PRO A 142 5.17 -7.89 -12.25
C PRO A 142 5.25 -6.38 -12.54
N ILE A 143 4.91 -5.99 -13.76
CA ILE A 143 4.79 -4.58 -14.13
C ILE A 143 3.70 -3.96 -13.24
N PRO A 144 4.02 -2.88 -12.51
CA PRO A 144 3.04 -2.21 -11.65
C PRO A 144 1.80 -1.73 -12.42
N ARG A 145 0.65 -1.74 -11.76
CA ARG A 145 -0.63 -1.26 -12.30
C ARG A 145 -0.65 0.27 -12.41
N PHE A 146 0.21 0.80 -13.28
CA PHE A 146 0.28 2.25 -13.53
C PHE A 146 -1.03 2.83 -14.07
N ASP A 147 -1.86 2.00 -14.67
CA ASP A 147 -3.21 2.36 -15.15
C ASP A 147 -4.14 2.86 -14.02
N LEU A 148 -3.82 2.56 -12.74
CA LEU A 148 -4.56 3.05 -11.58
C LEU A 148 -4.16 4.46 -11.14
N LEU A 149 -3.09 5.03 -11.70
CA LEU A 149 -2.56 6.33 -11.30
C LEU A 149 -3.26 7.50 -12.00
N GLU A 150 -3.48 8.56 -11.25
CA GLU A 150 -3.78 9.88 -11.79
C GLU A 150 -2.47 10.56 -12.22
N PHE A 151 -1.92 10.22 -13.40
CA PHE A 151 -0.59 10.65 -13.84
C PHE A 151 -0.33 12.15 -13.69
N ASP A 152 -1.34 12.97 -13.97
CA ASP A 152 -1.23 14.43 -13.87
C ASP A 152 -1.08 14.95 -12.43
N ALA A 153 -1.31 14.11 -11.44
CA ALA A 153 -1.11 14.49 -10.05
C ALA A 153 0.36 14.48 -9.63
N TYR A 154 1.24 13.78 -10.36
CA TYR A 154 2.62 13.54 -9.95
C TYR A 154 3.62 14.34 -10.77
N ALA A 155 4.69 14.82 -10.10
CA ALA A 155 5.76 15.54 -10.76
C ALA A 155 6.73 14.60 -11.49
N GLU A 156 6.96 13.41 -10.94
CA GLU A 156 7.90 12.42 -11.44
C GLU A 156 7.31 11.01 -11.37
N MET A 157 7.93 10.06 -12.08
CA MET A 157 7.61 8.64 -12.02
C MET A 157 8.79 7.86 -11.43
N SER A 158 8.46 6.83 -10.65
CA SER A 158 9.46 5.95 -10.06
C SER A 158 9.55 4.63 -10.79
N VAL A 159 10.78 4.14 -10.98
CA VAL A 159 11.09 2.77 -11.40
C VAL A 159 12.08 2.16 -10.41
N GLN A 160 12.00 0.86 -10.19
CA GLN A 160 12.87 0.17 -9.23
C GLN A 160 13.81 -0.79 -9.96
N PHE A 161 15.13 -0.59 -9.80
CA PHE A 161 16.18 -1.46 -10.37
C PHE A 161 16.72 -2.48 -9.36
N SER A 162 16.64 -2.16 -8.07
CA SER A 162 17.16 -3.01 -7.00
C SER A 162 16.43 -2.75 -5.70
N ARG A 163 16.58 -3.65 -4.73
CA ARG A 163 16.06 -3.50 -3.36
C ARG A 163 17.16 -3.73 -2.34
N GLY A 164 16.98 -3.07 -1.18
CA GLY A 164 17.91 -3.14 -0.06
C GLY A 164 18.98 -2.07 -0.12
N CYS A 165 19.77 -2.04 0.95
CA CYS A 165 20.92 -1.17 1.12
C CYS A 165 22.15 -2.08 1.34
N PRO A 166 23.31 -1.80 0.70
CA PRO A 166 24.51 -2.60 0.89
C PRO A 166 25.22 -2.35 2.24
N PHE A 167 24.70 -1.42 3.06
CA PHE A 167 25.29 -1.02 4.34
C PHE A 167 24.43 -1.47 5.52
#